data_d020d34b897454ecb7eb2131013f5f3e
#
_entry.id   d020d34b897454ecb7eb2131013f5f3e
#
_cell.length_a   1.000
_cell.length_b   1.000
_cell.length_c   1.000
_cell.angle_alpha   90.00
_cell.angle_beta   90.00
_cell.angle_gamma   90.00
#
_symmetry.space_group_name_H-M   'P 1'
#
loop_
_entity.id
_entity.type
_entity.pdbx_description
1 polymer ?
#
loop_
_entity_poly.entity_id
_entity_poly.type
_entity_poly.pdbx_seq_one_letter_code
_entity_poly.pdbx_strand_id
1 'polypeptide(L)'
;MKCPACNKTGQKVANETVKHILKAKHTSKIGEKDYYLCMNSDCEVGYYNSESVFGKSALNKPLWYKKDANPKYACYCRKITQEEVAKTVIETGLTEVGTIMLHLRGNVKSNCKINNPTGHCCHPVFNEMIEKALEIRASKTGKNPEE
;
A
#
# COMPACT_ATOMS: atom_id res chain seq x y z
N MET A 1 -8.33 4.22 -17.85
CA MET A 1 -7.45 3.64 -18.90
C MET A 1 -7.01 2.23 -18.49
N LYS A 2 -6.97 1.34 -19.45
CA LYS A 2 -6.53 -0.04 -19.19
C LYS A 2 -5.02 -0.18 -19.26
N CYS A 3 -4.48 -1.06 -18.39
CA CYS A 3 -3.05 -1.37 -18.40
C CYS A 3 -2.64 -1.98 -19.74
N PRO A 4 -1.56 -1.48 -20.38
CA PRO A 4 -1.13 -2.01 -21.66
C PRO A 4 -0.60 -3.44 -21.61
N ALA A 5 -0.21 -3.92 -20.43
CA ALA A 5 0.31 -5.28 -20.28
C ALA A 5 -0.77 -6.31 -19.94
N CYS A 6 -1.65 -6.01 -18.98
CA CYS A 6 -2.66 -6.98 -18.52
C CYS A 6 -4.09 -6.65 -18.94
N ASN A 7 -4.30 -5.49 -19.53
CA ASN A 7 -5.60 -5.02 -20.04
C ASN A 7 -6.68 -4.84 -18.96
N LYS A 8 -6.31 -4.80 -17.69
CA LYS A 8 -7.25 -4.49 -16.61
C LYS A 8 -7.29 -2.99 -16.36
N THR A 9 -8.45 -2.48 -15.95
CA THR A 9 -8.62 -1.05 -15.66
C THR A 9 -7.78 -0.63 -14.47
N GLY A 10 -6.95 0.40 -14.66
CA GLY A 10 -6.12 0.96 -13.59
C GLY A 10 -6.83 2.04 -12.81
N GLN A 11 -6.22 2.45 -11.70
CA GLN A 11 -6.70 3.52 -10.85
C GLN A 11 -5.97 4.82 -11.19
N LYS A 12 -6.73 5.90 -11.43
CA LYS A 12 -6.14 7.21 -11.71
C LYS A 12 -5.35 7.71 -10.49
N VAL A 13 -4.15 8.25 -10.73
CA VAL A 13 -3.26 8.75 -9.69
C VAL A 13 -2.76 10.13 -10.08
N ALA A 14 -2.63 11.04 -9.10
CA ALA A 14 -2.07 12.37 -9.34
C ALA A 14 -0.60 12.29 -9.75
N ASN A 15 -0.20 13.15 -10.68
CA ASN A 15 1.19 13.18 -11.16
C ASN A 15 2.19 13.47 -10.03
N GLU A 16 1.79 14.28 -9.05
CA GLU A 16 2.59 14.55 -7.86
C GLU A 16 2.94 13.27 -7.10
N THR A 17 1.96 12.39 -6.93
CA THR A 17 2.17 11.08 -6.29
C THR A 17 3.17 10.25 -7.08
N VAL A 18 2.99 10.18 -8.39
CA VAL A 18 3.88 9.40 -9.28
C VAL A 18 5.32 9.91 -9.18
N LYS A 19 5.52 11.23 -9.16
CA LYS A 19 6.85 11.84 -9.03
C LYS A 19 7.57 11.41 -7.76
N HIS A 20 6.83 11.27 -6.65
CA HIS A 20 7.42 10.89 -5.36
C HIS A 20 7.68 9.40 -5.22
N ILE A 21 6.96 8.59 -5.98
CA ILE A 21 7.08 7.12 -5.91
C ILE A 21 8.08 6.59 -6.92
N LEU A 22 8.25 7.24 -8.06
CA LEU A 22 9.26 6.84 -9.04
C LEU A 22 10.67 7.10 -8.52
N LYS A 23 11.60 6.24 -8.90
CA LYS A 23 13.02 6.49 -8.66
C LYS A 23 13.44 7.78 -9.37
N ALA A 24 14.37 8.52 -8.75
CA ALA A 24 14.78 9.84 -9.23
C ALA A 24 15.15 9.87 -10.71
N LYS A 25 15.78 8.83 -11.21
CA LYS A 25 16.20 8.76 -12.63
C LYS A 25 15.04 8.76 -13.62
N HIS A 26 13.82 8.51 -13.17
CA HIS A 26 12.63 8.46 -14.03
C HIS A 26 11.73 9.69 -13.91
N THR A 27 11.94 10.51 -12.88
CA THR A 27 11.02 11.64 -12.58
C THR A 27 10.96 12.69 -13.69
N SER A 28 12.05 12.89 -14.43
CA SER A 28 12.09 13.84 -15.54
C SER A 28 11.20 13.44 -16.72
N LYS A 29 10.77 12.18 -16.77
CA LYS A 29 9.91 11.67 -17.85
C LYS A 29 8.44 11.95 -17.61
N ILE A 30 8.08 12.44 -16.41
CA ILE A 30 6.69 12.73 -16.06
C ILE A 30 6.27 14.05 -16.68
N GLY A 31 5.25 14.01 -17.54
CA GLY A 31 4.67 15.18 -18.17
C GLY A 31 3.38 15.60 -17.49
N GLU A 32 2.50 16.25 -18.26
CA GLU A 32 1.23 16.76 -17.77
C GLU A 32 0.08 15.77 -17.91
N LYS A 33 0.25 14.69 -18.66
CA LYS A 33 -0.79 13.69 -18.87
C LYS A 33 -1.04 12.89 -17.60
N ASP A 34 -2.31 12.52 -17.40
CA ASP A 34 -2.71 11.70 -16.25
C ASP A 34 -2.03 10.34 -16.27
N TYR A 35 -1.70 9.87 -15.08
CA TYR A 35 -1.18 8.53 -14.86
C TYR A 35 -2.20 7.63 -14.21
N TYR A 36 -2.03 6.33 -14.42
CA TYR A 36 -2.86 5.28 -13.84
C TYR A 36 -1.95 4.26 -13.19
N LEU A 37 -2.44 3.69 -12.10
CA LEU A 37 -1.75 2.63 -11.35
C LEU A 37 -2.37 1.29 -11.71
N CYS A 38 -1.55 0.34 -12.17
CA CYS A 38 -2.03 -1.02 -12.44
C CYS A 38 -2.30 -1.73 -11.12
N MET A 39 -3.55 -2.14 -10.90
CA MET A 39 -3.99 -2.78 -9.66
C MET A 39 -3.96 -4.31 -9.71
N ASN A 40 -3.49 -4.89 -10.80
CA ASN A 40 -3.39 -6.35 -10.93
C ASN A 40 -2.17 -6.88 -10.16
N SER A 41 -2.41 -7.74 -9.18
CA SER A 41 -1.35 -8.30 -8.34
C SER A 41 -0.32 -9.14 -9.11
N ASP A 42 -0.70 -9.68 -10.27
CA ASP A 42 0.17 -10.53 -11.09
C ASP A 42 0.90 -9.78 -12.21
N CYS A 43 0.65 -8.49 -12.37
CA CYS A 43 1.23 -7.68 -13.45
C CYS A 43 2.50 -6.95 -12.99
N GLU A 44 3.49 -6.87 -13.89
CA GLU A 44 4.76 -6.18 -13.62
C GLU A 44 4.65 -4.65 -13.72
N VAL A 45 3.56 -4.13 -14.31
CA VAL A 45 3.37 -2.69 -14.49
C VAL A 45 2.98 -2.03 -13.16
N GLY A 46 3.60 -0.87 -12.87
CA GLY A 46 3.19 0.01 -11.79
C GLY A 46 2.36 1.15 -12.34
N TYR A 47 3.01 2.24 -12.76
CA TYR A 47 2.32 3.40 -13.33
C TYR A 47 2.39 3.41 -14.85
N TYR A 48 1.32 3.88 -15.49
CA TYR A 48 1.27 3.97 -16.94
C TYR A 48 0.35 5.10 -17.41
N ASN A 49 0.57 5.57 -18.62
CA ASN A 49 -0.35 6.42 -19.35
C ASN A 49 -0.24 6.10 -20.84
N SER A 50 -0.81 6.94 -21.71
CA SER A 50 -0.77 6.68 -23.17
C SER A 50 0.63 6.78 -23.78
N GLU A 51 1.58 7.39 -23.07
CA GLU A 51 2.94 7.63 -23.59
C GLU A 51 4.03 6.86 -22.86
N SER A 52 3.80 6.48 -21.60
CA SER A 52 4.83 5.90 -20.74
C SER A 52 4.31 4.73 -19.94
N VAL A 53 5.19 3.75 -19.69
CA VAL A 53 4.90 2.61 -18.84
C VAL A 53 6.09 2.44 -17.90
N PHE A 54 5.81 2.45 -16.60
CA PHE A 54 6.82 2.22 -15.57
C PHE A 54 6.52 0.91 -14.84
N GLY A 55 7.46 -0.03 -14.91
CA GLY A 55 7.33 -1.30 -14.20
C GLY A 55 7.57 -1.14 -12.69
N LYS A 56 7.30 -2.17 -11.93
CA LYS A 56 7.51 -2.17 -10.48
C LYS A 56 8.94 -1.79 -10.10
N SER A 57 9.92 -2.20 -10.90
CA SER A 57 11.33 -1.91 -10.64
C SER A 57 11.71 -0.44 -10.77
N ALA A 58 10.87 0.36 -11.43
CA ALA A 58 11.08 1.80 -11.57
C ALA A 58 10.62 2.58 -10.33
N LEU A 59 9.95 1.93 -9.39
CA LEU A 59 9.41 2.54 -8.18
C LEU A 59 10.41 2.45 -7.03
N ASN A 60 10.42 3.47 -6.16
CA ASN A 60 11.30 3.45 -4.99
C ASN A 60 10.68 2.74 -3.79
N LYS A 61 9.44 2.26 -3.91
CA LYS A 61 8.71 1.54 -2.88
C LYS A 61 7.95 0.38 -3.49
N PRO A 62 7.79 -0.75 -2.78
CA PRO A 62 6.96 -1.85 -3.27
C PRO A 62 5.48 -1.48 -3.24
N LEU A 63 4.71 -2.01 -4.20
CA LEU A 63 3.25 -1.89 -4.21
C LEU A 63 2.69 -3.05 -3.38
N TRP A 64 2.03 -2.73 -2.27
CA TRP A 64 1.63 -3.73 -1.26
C TRP A 64 0.75 -4.86 -1.79
N TYR A 65 -0.04 -4.59 -2.82
CA TYR A 65 -0.98 -5.58 -3.39
C TYR A 65 -0.35 -6.47 -4.46
N LYS A 66 0.85 -6.18 -4.90
CA LYS A 66 1.58 -7.04 -5.84
C LYS A 66 2.05 -8.28 -5.10
N LYS A 67 1.87 -9.46 -5.72
CA LYS A 67 2.15 -10.74 -5.05
C LYS A 67 3.59 -10.91 -4.56
N ASP A 68 4.54 -10.25 -5.22
CA ASP A 68 5.96 -10.32 -4.87
C ASP A 68 6.46 -9.12 -4.06
N ALA A 69 5.56 -8.27 -3.59
CA ALA A 69 5.93 -7.10 -2.79
C ALA A 69 6.63 -7.51 -1.49
N ASN A 70 7.75 -6.87 -1.19
CA ASN A 70 8.51 -7.12 0.02
C ASN A 70 9.24 -5.84 0.45
N PRO A 71 8.89 -5.26 1.59
CA PRO A 71 7.78 -5.65 2.46
C PRO A 71 6.41 -5.23 1.89
N LYS A 72 5.35 -5.80 2.45
CA LYS A 72 3.98 -5.36 2.15
C LYS A 72 3.58 -4.33 3.19
N TYR A 73 3.52 -3.08 2.78
CA TYR A 73 3.18 -1.99 3.70
C TYR A 73 1.69 -1.89 3.97
N ALA A 74 1.34 -1.56 5.21
CA ALA A 74 0.01 -1.12 5.60
C ALA A 74 -0.04 0.41 5.64
N CYS A 75 1.05 1.06 6.04
CA CYS A 75 1.17 2.52 6.06
C CYS A 75 2.52 2.95 5.50
N TYR A 76 2.50 3.73 4.42
CA TYR A 76 3.73 4.21 3.79
C TYR A 76 4.34 5.42 4.50
N CYS A 77 3.50 6.27 5.09
CA CYS A 77 3.99 7.46 5.82
C CYS A 77 4.83 7.08 7.02
N ARG A 78 4.45 6.02 7.71
CA ARG A 78 5.10 5.53 8.92
C ARG A 78 5.95 4.29 8.69
N LYS A 79 5.96 3.79 7.45
CA LYS A 79 6.67 2.57 7.07
C LYS A 79 6.28 1.37 7.95
N ILE A 80 4.98 1.25 8.21
CA ILE A 80 4.42 0.12 8.96
C ILE A 80 4.04 -0.97 7.97
N THR A 81 4.53 -2.18 8.21
CA THR A 81 4.23 -3.33 7.36
C THR A 81 2.93 -4.01 7.81
N GLN A 82 2.34 -4.78 6.90
CA GLN A 82 1.15 -5.57 7.23
C GLN A 82 1.47 -6.60 8.33
N GLU A 83 2.68 -7.15 8.31
CA GLU A 83 3.16 -8.08 9.34
C GLU A 83 3.22 -7.41 10.72
N GLU A 84 3.72 -6.17 10.79
CA GLU A 84 3.75 -5.41 12.04
C GLU A 84 2.36 -5.15 12.60
N VAL A 85 1.40 -4.82 11.73
CA VAL A 85 0.00 -4.63 12.14
C VAL A 85 -0.56 -5.93 12.72
N ALA A 86 -0.40 -7.02 12.00
CA ALA A 86 -0.89 -8.34 12.45
C ALA A 86 -0.30 -8.73 13.79
N LYS A 87 1.01 -8.60 13.94
CA LYS A 87 1.70 -8.92 15.19
C LYS A 87 1.18 -8.08 16.37
N THR A 88 1.00 -6.78 16.15
CA THR A 88 0.51 -5.88 17.19
C THR A 88 -0.90 -6.27 17.64
N VAL A 89 -1.79 -6.55 16.69
CA VAL A 89 -3.17 -6.98 17.01
C VAL A 89 -3.15 -8.30 17.79
N ILE A 90 -2.36 -9.25 17.34
CA ILE A 90 -2.26 -10.58 17.98
C ILE A 90 -1.74 -10.48 19.40
N GLU A 91 -0.71 -9.67 19.62
CA GLU A 91 -0.06 -9.55 20.94
C GLU A 91 -0.80 -8.63 21.92
N THR A 92 -1.39 -7.53 21.43
CA THR A 92 -1.98 -6.51 22.30
C THR A 92 -3.50 -6.47 22.30
N GLY A 93 -4.14 -6.98 21.23
CA GLY A 93 -5.58 -6.86 21.06
C GLY A 93 -6.05 -5.49 20.59
N LEU A 94 -5.14 -4.57 20.25
CA LEU A 94 -5.51 -3.26 19.72
C LEU A 94 -6.19 -3.42 18.36
N THR A 95 -7.27 -2.65 18.13
CA THR A 95 -8.08 -2.75 16.91
C THR A 95 -8.31 -1.42 16.21
N GLU A 96 -7.84 -0.32 16.76
CA GLU A 96 -7.96 1.01 16.14
C GLU A 96 -6.68 1.38 15.38
N VAL A 97 -6.85 1.85 14.15
CA VAL A 97 -5.74 2.25 13.29
C VAL A 97 -4.82 3.26 13.96
N GLY A 98 -5.39 4.35 14.47
CA GLY A 98 -4.61 5.41 15.14
C GLY A 98 -3.83 4.92 16.34
N THR A 99 -4.45 4.09 17.17
CA THR A 99 -3.82 3.52 18.36
C THR A 99 -2.65 2.61 17.99
N ILE A 100 -2.83 1.77 16.97
CA ILE A 100 -1.77 0.88 16.49
C ILE A 100 -0.60 1.70 15.93
N MET A 101 -0.90 2.74 15.16
CA MET A 101 0.14 3.62 14.61
C MET A 101 0.96 4.29 15.70
N LEU A 102 0.30 4.79 16.75
CA LEU A 102 0.99 5.39 17.90
C LEU A 102 1.86 4.37 18.62
N HIS A 103 1.34 3.15 18.81
CA HIS A 103 2.07 2.08 19.47
C HIS A 103 3.36 1.71 18.72
N LEU A 104 3.29 1.65 17.40
CA LEU A 104 4.42 1.22 16.57
C LEU A 104 5.44 2.32 16.26
N ARG A 105 5.00 3.54 16.04
CA ARG A 105 5.86 4.61 15.51
C ARG A 105 5.74 5.95 16.25
N GLY A 106 4.85 6.04 17.23
CA GLY A 106 4.59 7.30 17.90
C GLY A 106 3.87 8.30 17.00
N ASN A 107 4.07 9.58 17.27
CA ASN A 107 3.35 10.65 16.61
C ASN A 107 4.11 11.10 15.36
N VAL A 108 3.72 10.57 14.19
CA VAL A 108 4.32 10.86 12.90
C VAL A 108 3.29 11.52 11.98
N LYS A 109 3.70 12.57 11.26
CA LYS A 109 2.82 13.24 10.30
C LYS A 109 2.56 12.34 9.09
N SER A 110 1.28 12.29 8.69
CA SER A 110 0.88 11.57 7.48
C SER A 110 0.94 12.48 6.26
N ASN A 111 1.40 11.94 5.14
CA ASN A 111 1.30 12.60 3.84
C ASN A 111 1.07 11.53 2.76
N CYS A 112 -0.13 10.95 2.80
CA CYS A 112 -0.48 9.83 1.91
C CYS A 112 -0.49 10.22 0.44
N LYS A 113 -0.74 11.49 0.12
CA LYS A 113 -0.74 11.97 -1.27
C LYS A 113 0.60 11.71 -1.97
N ILE A 114 1.71 11.86 -1.27
CA ILE A 114 3.05 11.67 -1.84
C ILE A 114 3.73 10.37 -1.38
N ASN A 115 3.34 9.80 -0.26
CA ASN A 115 3.97 8.60 0.28
C ASN A 115 3.27 7.30 -0.12
N ASN A 116 1.94 7.31 -0.24
CA ASN A 116 1.19 6.13 -0.66
C ASN A 116 1.15 6.07 -2.19
N PRO A 117 1.46 4.91 -2.80
CA PRO A 117 1.46 4.79 -4.27
C PRO A 117 0.14 5.14 -4.95
N THR A 118 -0.99 5.04 -4.25
CA THR A 118 -2.30 5.42 -4.79
C THR A 118 -2.61 6.91 -4.57
N GLY A 119 -1.85 7.58 -3.71
CA GLY A 119 -2.11 8.95 -3.29
C GLY A 119 -3.26 9.09 -2.31
N HIS A 120 -3.83 7.98 -1.84
CA HIS A 120 -4.96 7.95 -0.91
C HIS A 120 -4.56 7.42 0.45
N CYS A 121 -5.46 7.57 1.43
CA CYS A 121 -5.26 7.11 2.79
C CYS A 121 -5.09 5.58 2.86
N CYS A 122 -4.22 5.12 3.75
CA CYS A 122 -3.94 3.69 3.94
C CYS A 122 -4.95 2.98 4.86
N HIS A 123 -5.92 3.69 5.43
CA HIS A 123 -6.88 3.11 6.39
C HIS A 123 -7.59 1.85 5.88
N PRO A 124 -8.07 1.77 4.62
CA PRO A 124 -8.72 0.54 4.15
C PRO A 124 -7.81 -0.68 4.21
N VAL A 125 -6.56 -0.55 3.82
CA VAL A 125 -5.57 -1.65 3.87
C VAL A 125 -5.28 -2.01 5.33
N PHE A 126 -5.10 -1.02 6.16
CA PHE A 126 -4.81 -1.18 7.58
C PHE A 126 -5.95 -1.93 8.29
N ASN A 127 -7.20 -1.52 8.06
CA ASN A 127 -8.38 -2.17 8.63
C ASN A 127 -8.52 -3.62 8.18
N GLU A 128 -8.25 -3.90 6.91
CA GLU A 128 -8.26 -5.26 6.39
C GLU A 128 -7.27 -6.16 7.13
N MET A 129 -6.08 -5.65 7.40
CA MET A 129 -5.07 -6.40 8.16
C MET A 129 -5.47 -6.61 9.61
N ILE A 130 -6.13 -5.63 10.22
CA ILE A 130 -6.66 -5.76 11.59
C ILE A 130 -7.67 -6.90 11.65
N GLU A 131 -8.61 -6.96 10.70
CA GLU A 131 -9.62 -8.01 10.65
C GLU A 131 -8.99 -9.40 10.49
N LYS A 132 -8.04 -9.54 9.59
CA LYS A 132 -7.30 -10.80 9.38
C LYS A 132 -6.55 -11.22 10.64
N ALA A 133 -5.91 -10.26 11.31
CA ALA A 133 -5.15 -10.53 12.54
C ALA A 133 -6.06 -10.95 13.69
N LEU A 134 -7.26 -10.39 13.78
CA LEU A 134 -8.24 -10.81 14.79
C LEU A 134 -8.67 -12.25 14.59
N GLU A 135 -8.85 -12.69 13.36
CA GLU A 135 -9.16 -14.07 13.04
C GLU A 135 -8.03 -15.01 13.47
N ILE A 136 -6.78 -14.63 13.21
CA ILE A 136 -5.60 -15.40 13.60
C ILE A 136 -5.50 -15.44 15.13
N ARG A 137 -5.73 -14.33 15.81
CA ARG A 137 -5.69 -14.25 17.26
C ARG A 137 -6.70 -15.19 17.90
N ALA A 138 -7.93 -15.20 17.41
CA ALA A 138 -8.98 -16.08 17.88
C ALA A 138 -8.59 -17.56 17.68
N SER A 139 -8.01 -17.89 16.54
CA SER A 139 -7.53 -19.23 16.23
C SER A 139 -6.40 -19.67 17.16
N LYS A 140 -5.43 -18.77 17.41
CA LYS A 140 -4.27 -19.08 18.27
C LYS A 140 -4.63 -19.30 19.73
N THR A 141 -5.64 -18.60 20.23
CA THR A 141 -6.08 -18.77 21.61
C THR A 141 -6.91 -20.02 21.82
N GLY A 142 -7.29 -20.70 20.73
CA GLY A 142 -8.13 -21.90 20.81
C GLY A 142 -9.54 -21.62 21.27
N LYS A 143 -9.93 -20.34 21.31
CA LYS A 143 -11.26 -19.92 21.74
C LYS A 143 -12.07 -19.46 20.53
N ASN A 144 -13.30 -19.93 20.46
CA ASN A 144 -14.25 -19.32 19.53
C ASN A 144 -14.66 -17.95 20.05
N PRO A 145 -14.99 -16.99 19.17
CA PRO A 145 -15.47 -15.68 19.61
C PRO A 145 -16.71 -15.77 20.50
N GLU A 146 -17.42 -16.89 20.47
CA GLU A 146 -18.64 -17.12 21.23
C GLU A 146 -18.37 -17.64 22.66
N GLU A 147 -17.17 -18.01 22.95
CA GLU A 147 -16.73 -18.45 24.27
C GLU A 147 -16.13 -17.29 25.08
#